data_04397068c9b07a5d82ab2b6e692c3cc0
#
_entry.id   04397068c9b07a5d82ab2b6e692c3cc0
#
_cell.length_a   1.000
_cell.length_b   1.000
_cell.length_c   1.000
_cell.angle_alpha   90.00
_cell.angle_beta   90.00
_cell.angle_gamma   90.00
#
_symmetry.space_group_name_H-M   'P 1'
#
loop_
_entity.id
_entity.type
_entity.pdbx_description
1 polymer ?
#
loop_
_entity_poly.entity_id
_entity_poly.type
_entity_poly.pdbx_seq_one_letter_code
_entity_poly.pdbx_strand_id
1 'polypeptide(L)'
;MRVAVEGLAHRFEGTDLLFENLSFVAEPGVTIAICGPSGCSKSTLLSILAGWEQPYAGTVTREGVDRVGWVFQNPYGVAERTALDHVVFPLLAKGMSRREAEPKALEAMELFDLEYAADRRFCALSGGEAQRLMLARAVCSRPNMLLVDEPTAQLDTRTSHSVSHV
;
A
#
# COMPACT_ATOMS: atom_id res chain seq x y z
N MET A 1 -4.46 4.48 16.53
CA MET A 1 -3.34 3.72 15.90
C MET A 1 -2.05 4.53 16.04
N ARG A 2 -0.97 3.95 16.58
CA ARG A 2 0.34 4.59 16.70
C ARG A 2 1.41 3.54 16.40
N VAL A 3 2.43 3.89 15.66
CA VAL A 3 3.58 3.03 15.41
C VAL A 3 4.84 3.75 15.87
N ALA A 4 5.57 3.14 16.82
CA ALA A 4 6.85 3.65 17.30
C ALA A 4 7.96 2.70 16.88
N VAL A 5 9.03 3.24 16.32
CA VAL A 5 10.25 2.55 15.91
C VAL A 5 11.40 3.11 16.71
N GLU A 6 12.16 2.26 17.39
CA GLU A 6 13.24 2.66 18.27
C GLU A 6 14.52 1.86 18.00
N GLY A 7 15.59 2.56 17.61
CA GLY A 7 16.90 1.98 17.37
C GLY A 7 16.93 0.82 16.39
N LEU A 8 16.01 0.84 15.38
CA LEU A 8 15.84 -0.27 14.47
C LEU A 8 17.08 -0.47 13.61
N ALA A 9 17.53 -1.71 13.52
CA ALA A 9 18.59 -2.16 12.62
C ALA A 9 18.19 -3.50 11.99
N HIS A 10 18.61 -3.71 10.75
CA HIS A 10 18.35 -4.98 10.06
C HIS A 10 19.48 -5.39 9.14
N ARG A 11 19.67 -6.69 9.06
CA ARG A 11 20.49 -7.42 8.08
C ARG A 11 19.90 -8.80 7.87
N PHE A 12 20.12 -9.39 6.72
CA PHE A 12 19.88 -10.82 6.54
C PHE A 12 21.08 -11.63 7.04
N GLU A 13 20.86 -12.90 7.33
CA GLU A 13 21.93 -13.80 7.77
C GLU A 13 23.07 -13.84 6.75
N GLY A 14 24.31 -13.60 7.22
CA GLY A 14 25.52 -13.58 6.38
C GLY A 14 25.69 -12.32 5.53
N THR A 15 24.90 -11.27 5.72
CA THR A 15 25.06 -9.99 4.98
C THR A 15 25.46 -8.84 5.89
N ASP A 16 25.92 -7.74 5.28
CA ASP A 16 26.12 -6.47 5.95
C ASP A 16 24.81 -5.84 6.42
N LEU A 17 24.89 -4.86 7.32
CA LEU A 17 23.75 -4.08 7.79
C LEU A 17 23.11 -3.34 6.60
N LEU A 18 21.79 -3.49 6.45
CA LEU A 18 20.99 -2.76 5.46
C LEU A 18 20.67 -1.35 5.94
N PHE A 19 20.38 -1.21 7.23
CA PHE A 19 20.20 0.06 7.95
C PHE A 19 20.40 -0.15 9.44
N GLU A 20 20.68 0.94 10.15
CA GLU A 20 20.89 0.93 11.59
C GLU A 20 20.39 2.22 12.25
N ASN A 21 20.10 2.14 13.54
CA ASN A 21 19.71 3.25 14.41
C ASN A 21 18.54 4.10 13.89
N LEU A 22 17.57 3.45 13.20
CA LEU A 22 16.40 4.13 12.70
C LEU A 22 15.35 4.28 13.81
N SER A 23 14.93 5.51 14.08
CA SER A 23 13.91 5.81 15.09
C SER A 23 12.93 6.86 14.57
N PHE A 24 11.63 6.59 14.69
CA PHE A 24 10.56 7.53 14.38
C PHE A 24 9.25 7.10 15.02
N VAL A 25 8.27 8.00 15.01
CA VAL A 25 6.91 7.73 15.47
C VAL A 25 5.93 8.16 14.37
N ALA A 26 5.00 7.26 14.04
CA ALA A 26 3.86 7.54 13.16
C ALA A 26 2.60 7.67 14.02
N GLU A 27 2.08 8.87 14.09
CA GLU A 27 0.83 9.18 14.78
C GLU A 27 -0.40 8.96 13.85
N PRO A 28 -1.61 8.85 14.39
CA PRO A 28 -2.83 8.71 13.56
C PRO A 28 -3.00 9.86 12.57
N GLY A 29 -3.34 9.54 11.33
CA GLY A 29 -3.58 10.54 10.27
C GLY A 29 -2.31 11.17 9.70
N VAL A 30 -1.13 10.66 10.04
CA VAL A 30 0.15 11.13 9.50
C VAL A 30 0.59 10.21 8.36
N THR A 31 1.09 10.83 7.28
CA THR A 31 1.80 10.12 6.20
C THR A 31 3.29 10.30 6.40
N ILE A 32 4.05 9.19 6.42
CA ILE A 32 5.51 9.21 6.51
C ILE A 32 6.07 8.74 5.17
N ALA A 33 6.89 9.59 4.53
CA ALA A 33 7.62 9.24 3.34
C ALA A 33 9.00 8.66 3.71
N ILE A 34 9.28 7.43 3.25
CA ILE A 34 10.59 6.79 3.38
C ILE A 34 11.34 6.99 2.07
N CYS A 35 12.33 7.88 2.08
CA CYS A 35 13.11 8.24 0.90
C CYS A 35 14.48 7.57 0.93
N GLY A 36 15.01 7.26 -0.25
CA GLY A 36 16.33 6.68 -0.43
C GLY A 36 16.51 6.08 -1.82
N PRO A 37 17.74 5.82 -2.26
CA PRO A 37 18.02 5.26 -3.59
C PRO A 37 17.37 3.88 -3.76
N SER A 38 17.25 3.42 -5.01
CA SER A 38 16.80 2.06 -5.29
C SER A 38 17.76 1.05 -4.66
N GLY A 39 17.21 -0.02 -4.08
CA GLY A 39 18.00 -1.05 -3.39
C GLY A 39 18.42 -0.72 -1.95
N CYS A 40 18.06 0.46 -1.39
CA CYS A 40 18.38 0.80 0.01
C CYS A 40 17.43 0.16 1.05
N SER A 41 16.81 -0.96 0.71
CA SER A 41 16.02 -1.81 1.63
C SER A 41 14.73 -1.17 2.18
N LYS A 42 14.11 -0.23 1.43
CA LYS A 42 12.82 0.37 1.80
C LYS A 42 11.73 -0.69 1.99
N SER A 43 11.60 -1.61 1.06
CA SER A 43 10.62 -2.72 1.12
C SER A 43 10.87 -3.64 2.32
N THR A 44 12.13 -3.85 2.70
CA THR A 44 12.50 -4.62 3.92
C THR A 44 12.02 -3.89 5.18
N LEU A 45 12.22 -2.57 5.25
CA LEU A 45 11.70 -1.77 6.36
C LEU A 45 10.16 -1.86 6.42
N LEU A 46 9.47 -1.74 5.28
CA LEU A 46 8.02 -1.90 5.24
C LEU A 46 7.58 -3.31 5.71
N SER A 47 8.33 -4.37 5.37
CA SER A 47 8.05 -5.74 5.83
C SER A 47 8.19 -5.87 7.34
N ILE A 48 9.19 -5.21 7.94
CA ILE A 48 9.36 -5.15 9.39
C ILE A 48 8.20 -4.37 10.03
N LEU A 49 7.80 -3.23 9.45
CA LEU A 49 6.65 -2.45 9.92
C LEU A 49 5.34 -3.23 9.83
N ALA A 50 5.17 -4.08 8.82
CA ALA A 50 4.03 -5.00 8.69
C ALA A 50 4.04 -6.13 9.74
N GLY A 51 5.19 -6.44 10.33
CA GLY A 51 5.39 -7.59 11.21
C GLY A 51 5.64 -8.91 10.46
N TRP A 52 5.98 -8.84 9.18
CA TRP A 52 6.30 -10.02 8.37
C TRP A 52 7.77 -10.43 8.52
N GLU A 53 8.64 -9.47 8.88
CA GLU A 53 10.05 -9.68 9.11
C GLU A 53 10.41 -9.21 10.53
N GLN A 54 11.31 -9.95 11.20
CA GLN A 54 11.82 -9.56 12.51
C GLN A 54 13.07 -8.69 12.33
N PRO A 55 13.18 -7.57 13.05
CA PRO A 55 14.38 -6.75 12.99
C PRO A 55 15.59 -7.48 13.62
N TYR A 56 16.78 -7.18 13.13
CA TYR A 56 18.02 -7.65 13.75
C TYR A 56 18.24 -7.04 15.14
N ALA A 57 17.92 -5.74 15.30
CA ALA A 57 17.96 -5.03 16.57
C ALA A 57 16.93 -3.89 16.59
N GLY A 58 16.64 -3.38 17.78
CA GLY A 58 15.61 -2.36 17.99
C GLY A 58 14.20 -2.94 18.12
N THR A 59 13.21 -2.07 18.19
CA THR A 59 11.81 -2.47 18.41
C THR A 59 10.84 -1.73 17.51
N VAL A 60 9.73 -2.39 17.18
CA VAL A 60 8.56 -1.78 16.50
C VAL A 60 7.33 -2.05 17.35
N THR A 61 6.81 -1.00 17.98
CA THR A 61 5.56 -1.06 18.76
C THR A 61 4.39 -0.59 17.90
N ARG A 62 3.29 -1.36 17.89
CA ARG A 62 2.08 -1.09 17.10
C ARG A 62 0.88 -1.04 18.02
N GLU A 63 0.42 0.17 18.35
CA GLU A 63 -0.73 0.39 19.21
C GLU A 63 -1.99 0.67 18.37
N GLY A 64 -3.04 -0.15 18.54
CA GLY A 64 -4.29 -0.02 17.80
C GLY A 64 -4.15 -0.27 16.30
N VAL A 65 -3.19 -1.10 15.88
CA VAL A 65 -3.02 -1.56 14.51
C VAL A 65 -3.57 -2.98 14.39
N ASP A 66 -4.82 -3.09 13.95
CA ASP A 66 -5.51 -4.39 13.79
C ASP A 66 -5.44 -4.91 12.36
N ARG A 67 -5.32 -4.01 11.39
CA ARG A 67 -5.26 -4.33 9.96
C ARG A 67 -4.21 -3.51 9.26
N VAL A 68 -3.25 -4.20 8.65
CA VAL A 68 -2.24 -3.62 7.78
C VAL A 68 -2.67 -3.83 6.33
N GLY A 69 -2.75 -2.76 5.55
CA GLY A 69 -2.88 -2.82 4.10
C GLY A 69 -1.52 -2.68 3.44
N TRP A 70 -1.34 -3.34 2.29
CA TRP A 70 -0.13 -3.22 1.50
C TRP A 70 -0.45 -2.97 0.04
N VAL A 71 0.17 -1.95 -0.53
CA VAL A 71 0.24 -1.71 -1.97
C VAL A 71 1.67 -1.99 -2.39
N PHE A 72 1.86 -3.06 -3.17
CA PHE A 72 3.17 -3.50 -3.64
C PHE A 72 3.65 -2.64 -4.82
N GLN A 73 4.96 -2.56 -4.99
CA GLN A 73 5.60 -1.92 -6.13
C GLN A 73 5.09 -2.47 -7.48
N ASN A 74 4.92 -3.79 -7.56
CA ASN A 74 4.31 -4.43 -8.72
C ASN A 74 2.82 -4.70 -8.43
N PRO A 75 1.88 -4.10 -9.17
CA PRO A 75 0.46 -4.31 -8.97
C PRO A 75 0.09 -5.78 -9.21
N TYR A 76 -0.71 -6.33 -8.31
CA TYR A 76 -1.09 -7.74 -8.35
C TYR A 76 -2.61 -7.91 -8.36
N GLY A 77 -3.13 -8.59 -9.38
CA GLY A 77 -4.54 -8.81 -9.54
C GLY A 77 -4.88 -10.08 -10.31
N VAL A 78 -6.17 -10.44 -10.33
CA VAL A 78 -6.70 -11.58 -11.10
C VAL A 78 -6.94 -11.13 -12.53
N ALA A 79 -6.17 -11.67 -13.48
CA ALA A 79 -6.10 -11.25 -14.88
C ALA A 79 -7.48 -11.06 -15.55
N GLU A 80 -8.40 -12.01 -15.34
CA GLU A 80 -9.71 -12.07 -16.00
C GLU A 80 -10.82 -11.31 -15.25
N ARG A 81 -10.56 -10.80 -14.06
CA ARG A 81 -11.52 -9.99 -13.32
C ARG A 81 -11.46 -8.53 -13.77
N THR A 82 -12.59 -7.83 -13.70
CA THR A 82 -12.64 -6.40 -14.02
C THR A 82 -11.94 -5.56 -12.97
N ALA A 83 -11.56 -4.32 -13.32
CA ALA A 83 -11.02 -3.36 -12.39
C ALA A 83 -12.01 -3.11 -11.23
N LEU A 84 -13.29 -2.95 -11.54
CA LEU A 84 -14.35 -2.78 -10.54
C LEU A 84 -14.41 -3.97 -9.55
N ASP A 85 -14.30 -5.21 -10.05
CA ASP A 85 -14.31 -6.41 -9.20
C ASP A 85 -13.20 -6.38 -8.14
N HIS A 86 -12.01 -5.86 -8.49
CA HIS A 86 -10.89 -5.75 -7.54
C HIS A 86 -11.17 -4.75 -6.42
N VAL A 87 -11.83 -3.65 -6.72
CA VAL A 87 -12.14 -2.60 -5.74
C VAL A 87 -13.38 -2.94 -4.91
N VAL A 88 -14.34 -3.64 -5.50
CA VAL A 88 -15.54 -4.15 -4.80
C VAL A 88 -15.19 -5.24 -3.80
N PHE A 89 -14.21 -6.10 -4.10
CA PHE A 89 -13.87 -7.29 -3.32
C PHE A 89 -13.68 -7.02 -1.81
N PRO A 90 -12.89 -6.04 -1.34
CA PRO A 90 -12.75 -5.78 0.09
C PRO A 90 -14.04 -5.30 0.76
N LEU A 91 -14.98 -4.71 0.03
CA LEU A 91 -16.30 -4.31 0.56
C LEU A 91 -17.20 -5.53 0.73
N LEU A 92 -17.21 -6.45 -0.25
CA LEU A 92 -17.92 -7.73 -0.13
C LEU A 92 -17.37 -8.55 1.05
N ALA A 93 -16.06 -8.59 1.24
CA ALA A 93 -15.43 -9.28 2.37
C ALA A 93 -15.85 -8.73 3.74
N LYS A 94 -16.34 -7.49 3.79
CA LYS A 94 -16.94 -6.87 4.98
C LYS A 94 -18.45 -7.12 5.12
N GLY A 95 -19.04 -7.96 4.26
CA GLY A 95 -20.45 -8.33 4.30
C GLY A 95 -21.40 -7.39 3.55
N MET A 96 -20.89 -6.42 2.77
CA MET A 96 -21.74 -5.60 1.90
C MET A 96 -22.29 -6.45 0.75
N SER A 97 -23.52 -6.19 0.34
CA SER A 97 -24.04 -6.69 -0.92
C SER A 97 -23.32 -6.01 -2.10
N ARG A 98 -23.27 -6.66 -3.26
CA ARG A 98 -22.67 -6.07 -4.46
C ARG A 98 -23.31 -4.74 -4.83
N ARG A 99 -24.66 -4.65 -4.71
CA ARG A 99 -25.43 -3.43 -4.98
C ARG A 99 -24.99 -2.23 -4.12
N GLU A 100 -24.61 -2.47 -2.88
CA GLU A 100 -24.11 -1.43 -1.96
C GLU A 100 -22.63 -1.12 -2.17
N ALA A 101 -21.85 -2.11 -2.59
CA ALA A 101 -20.41 -2.01 -2.74
C ALA A 101 -19.99 -1.31 -4.05
N GLU A 102 -20.70 -1.55 -5.17
CA GLU A 102 -20.33 -0.98 -6.46
C GLU A 102 -20.28 0.56 -6.49
N PRO A 103 -21.27 1.31 -5.97
CA PRO A 103 -21.17 2.77 -5.96
C PRO A 103 -19.95 3.26 -5.18
N LYS A 104 -19.65 2.67 -4.03
CA LYS A 104 -18.48 3.03 -3.20
C LYS A 104 -17.17 2.67 -3.86
N ALA A 105 -17.13 1.58 -4.60
CA ALA A 105 -15.96 1.20 -5.37
C ALA A 105 -15.70 2.16 -6.54
N LEU A 106 -16.75 2.62 -7.23
CA LEU A 106 -16.64 3.63 -8.28
C LEU A 106 -16.17 4.97 -7.74
N GLU A 107 -16.73 5.44 -6.61
CA GLU A 107 -16.22 6.63 -5.91
C GLU A 107 -14.73 6.51 -5.56
N ALA A 108 -14.29 5.33 -5.07
CA ALA A 108 -12.88 5.11 -4.80
C ALA A 108 -12.02 5.07 -6.08
N MET A 109 -12.55 4.58 -7.20
CA MET A 109 -11.85 4.60 -8.49
C MET A 109 -11.75 6.02 -9.06
N GLU A 110 -12.78 6.86 -8.87
CA GLU A 110 -12.79 8.27 -9.28
C GLU A 110 -11.68 9.07 -8.59
N LEU A 111 -11.38 8.81 -7.30
CA LEU A 111 -10.26 9.44 -6.57
C LEU A 111 -8.90 9.23 -7.26
N PHE A 112 -8.78 8.21 -8.10
CA PHE A 112 -7.56 7.85 -8.82
C PHE A 112 -7.71 7.95 -10.35
N ASP A 113 -8.71 8.67 -10.85
CA ASP A 113 -9.01 8.84 -12.28
C ASP A 113 -9.08 7.49 -13.02
N LEU A 114 -9.88 6.54 -12.52
CA LEU A 114 -9.98 5.16 -13.03
C LEU A 114 -11.39 4.67 -13.31
N GLU A 115 -12.43 5.46 -13.08
CA GLU A 115 -13.83 5.04 -13.28
C GLU A 115 -14.11 4.60 -14.73
N TYR A 116 -13.44 5.22 -15.72
CA TYR A 116 -13.54 4.86 -17.14
C TYR A 116 -13.06 3.44 -17.45
N ALA A 117 -12.22 2.87 -16.56
CA ALA A 117 -11.65 1.54 -16.71
C ALA A 117 -12.39 0.46 -15.90
N ALA A 118 -13.53 0.80 -15.27
CA ALA A 118 -14.24 -0.09 -14.34
C ALA A 118 -14.53 -1.48 -14.93
N ASP A 119 -14.97 -1.54 -16.18
CA ASP A 119 -15.32 -2.78 -16.88
C ASP A 119 -14.13 -3.45 -17.59
N ARG A 120 -12.96 -2.82 -17.59
CA ARG A 120 -11.77 -3.41 -18.22
C ARG A 120 -11.20 -4.52 -17.34
N ARG A 121 -10.73 -5.60 -17.97
CA ARG A 121 -10.04 -6.68 -17.27
C ARG A 121 -8.68 -6.20 -16.73
N PHE A 122 -8.26 -6.75 -15.61
CA PHE A 122 -6.98 -6.40 -15.01
C PHE A 122 -5.80 -6.57 -15.97
N CYS A 123 -5.77 -7.65 -16.75
CA CYS A 123 -4.73 -7.92 -17.75
C CYS A 123 -4.68 -6.88 -18.89
N ALA A 124 -5.75 -6.11 -19.09
CA ALA A 124 -5.84 -5.06 -20.12
C ALA A 124 -5.49 -3.66 -19.59
N LEU A 125 -5.15 -3.52 -18.31
CA LEU A 125 -4.70 -2.27 -17.72
C LEU A 125 -3.22 -2.05 -18.00
N SER A 126 -2.83 -0.78 -18.18
CA SER A 126 -1.42 -0.40 -18.13
C SER A 126 -0.86 -0.54 -16.71
N GLY A 127 0.47 -0.57 -16.56
CA GLY A 127 1.10 -0.64 -15.25
C GLY A 127 0.67 0.49 -14.31
N GLY A 128 0.57 1.72 -14.82
CA GLY A 128 0.10 2.87 -14.06
C GLY A 128 -1.38 2.78 -13.67
N GLU A 129 -2.26 2.30 -14.56
CA GLU A 129 -3.67 2.04 -14.23
C GLU A 129 -3.79 0.94 -13.17
N ALA A 130 -3.05 -0.14 -13.30
CA ALA A 130 -3.04 -1.24 -12.34
C ALA A 130 -2.53 -0.76 -10.94
N GLN A 131 -1.53 0.11 -10.90
CA GLN A 131 -1.03 0.68 -9.65
C GLN A 131 -2.09 1.57 -8.97
N ARG A 132 -2.73 2.48 -9.72
CA ARG A 132 -3.83 3.31 -9.20
C ARG A 132 -5.02 2.45 -8.73
N LEU A 133 -5.31 1.35 -9.44
CA LEU A 133 -6.33 0.39 -9.02
C LEU A 133 -6.03 -0.23 -7.66
N MET A 134 -4.77 -0.57 -7.38
CA MET A 134 -4.38 -1.11 -6.07
C MET A 134 -4.55 -0.08 -4.95
N LEU A 135 -4.32 1.20 -5.24
CA LEU A 135 -4.60 2.28 -4.28
C LEU A 135 -6.12 2.43 -4.02
N ALA A 136 -6.95 2.46 -5.06
CA ALA A 136 -8.42 2.49 -4.91
C ALA A 136 -8.93 1.29 -4.09
N ARG A 137 -8.41 0.10 -4.35
CA ARG A 137 -8.70 -1.10 -3.57
C ARG A 137 -8.28 -0.96 -2.10
N ALA A 138 -7.11 -0.35 -1.83
CA ALA A 138 -6.63 -0.12 -0.47
C ALA A 138 -7.55 0.85 0.30
N VAL A 139 -8.03 1.92 -0.34
CA VAL A 139 -9.03 2.84 0.25
C VAL A 139 -10.30 2.08 0.67
N CYS A 140 -10.84 1.21 -0.19
CA CYS A 140 -12.01 0.39 0.13
C CYS A 140 -11.75 -0.61 1.25
N SER A 141 -10.53 -1.11 1.38
CA SER A 141 -10.16 -2.03 2.45
C SER A 141 -10.09 -1.37 3.83
N ARG A 142 -9.88 -0.04 3.90
CA ARG A 142 -9.78 0.76 5.13
C ARG A 142 -8.87 0.11 6.19
N PRO A 143 -7.59 -0.09 5.92
CA PRO A 143 -6.65 -0.58 6.91
C PRO A 143 -6.40 0.50 7.99
N ASN A 144 -5.94 0.10 9.19
CA ASN A 144 -5.48 1.05 10.19
C ASN A 144 -4.11 1.62 9.81
N MET A 145 -3.25 0.80 9.22
CA MET A 145 -1.97 1.19 8.68
C MET A 145 -1.89 0.77 7.21
N LEU A 146 -1.58 1.71 6.33
CA LEU A 146 -1.35 1.44 4.91
C LEU A 146 0.15 1.60 4.60
N LEU A 147 0.74 0.56 4.07
CA LEU A 147 2.11 0.54 3.57
C LEU A 147 2.07 0.57 2.04
N VAL A 148 2.80 1.50 1.45
CA VAL A 148 2.84 1.68 0.00
C VAL A 148 4.30 1.65 -0.45
N ASP A 149 4.63 0.66 -1.27
CA ASP A 149 6.00 0.45 -1.75
C ASP A 149 6.13 1.02 -3.16
N GLU A 150 6.94 2.08 -3.30
CA GLU A 150 7.22 2.77 -4.56
C GLU A 150 5.97 3.11 -5.41
N PRO A 151 5.02 3.90 -4.89
CA PRO A 151 3.72 4.14 -5.53
C PRO A 151 3.84 4.81 -6.92
N THR A 152 4.96 5.42 -7.22
CA THR A 152 5.19 6.20 -8.45
C THR A 152 6.11 5.49 -9.46
N ALA A 153 6.62 4.29 -9.15
CA ALA A 153 7.59 3.59 -9.99
C ALA A 153 7.08 3.30 -11.42
N GLN A 154 5.75 3.22 -11.59
CA GLN A 154 5.10 2.95 -12.89
C GLN A 154 4.21 4.11 -13.37
N LEU A 155 4.27 5.27 -12.68
CA LEU A 155 3.48 6.44 -13.03
C LEU A 155 4.35 7.44 -13.82
N ASP A 156 3.76 8.09 -14.82
CA ASP A 156 4.37 9.24 -15.43
C ASP A 156 4.39 10.45 -14.47
N THR A 157 5.19 11.47 -14.77
CA THR A 157 5.40 12.63 -13.89
C THR A 157 4.12 13.40 -13.55
N ARG A 158 3.07 13.35 -14.38
CA ARG A 158 1.79 14.02 -14.11
C ARG A 158 0.95 13.23 -13.10
N THR A 159 0.94 11.92 -13.21
CA THR A 159 0.17 11.03 -12.34
C THR A 159 0.81 10.88 -10.95
N SER A 160 2.15 11.02 -10.84
CA SER A 160 2.85 10.98 -9.56
C SER A 160 2.39 12.09 -8.59
N HIS A 161 2.05 13.28 -9.09
CA HIS A 161 1.56 14.39 -8.26
C HIS A 161 0.18 14.10 -7.66
N SER A 162 -0.71 13.43 -8.38
CA SER A 162 -2.05 13.09 -7.88
C SER A 162 -2.01 12.09 -6.73
N VAL A 163 -1.07 11.13 -6.76
CA VAL A 163 -0.91 10.10 -5.71
C VAL A 163 -0.31 10.68 -4.43
N SER A 164 0.48 11.75 -4.51
CA SER A 164 1.12 12.37 -3.34
C SER A 164 0.16 13.22 -2.50
N HIS A 165 -1.05 13.47 -2.95
CA HIS A 165 -2.05 14.34 -2.29
C HIS A 165 -3.29 13.59 -1.77
N VAL A 166 -3.34 12.28 -1.87
CA VAL A 166 -4.38 11.39 -1.31
C VAL A 166 -3.87 10.70 -0.06
#